data_dce9ef7bcfcbc59f0ce69fa567ec8037
#
_entry.id   dce9ef7bcfcbc59f0ce69fa567ec8037
#
_cell.length_a   1.000
_cell.length_b   1.000
_cell.length_c   1.000
_cell.angle_alpha   90.00
_cell.angle_beta   90.00
_cell.angle_gamma   90.00
#
_symmetry.space_group_name_H-M   'P 1'
#
loop_
_entity.id
_entity.type
_entity.pdbx_description
1 polymer ?
#
loop_
_entity_poly.entity_id
_entity_poly.type
_entity_poly.pdbx_seq_one_letter_code
_entity_poly.pdbx_strand_id
1 'polypeptide(L)'
;MRTTAPASGTKAPLDRVWITDFTYLRCAQGWVYLCAVRDAHSRRVLGYAMGEQQSTDLVITALDMAATTRGGCPTGVVLHADRGTQFTSQKLAAYMRAVKGRVSMGQAPVCWDNAMAESFWATLKTEYYYRRTFTTRDQVYTGVATWIEDFYNRRRIHTSLGGRSPIEYELHQAAWTTAA
;
A
#
# COMPACT_ATOMS: atom_id res chain seq x y z
N MET A 1 30.54 -0.73 2.39
CA MET A 1 30.04 0.59 1.93
C MET A 1 28.83 0.95 2.78
N ARG A 2 28.95 1.96 3.61
CA ARG A 2 27.84 2.42 4.48
C ARG A 2 26.88 3.24 3.64
N THR A 3 25.67 2.75 3.47
CA THR A 3 24.57 3.50 2.85
C THR A 3 24.10 4.53 3.87
N THR A 4 24.45 5.78 3.68
CA THR A 4 23.96 6.91 4.47
C THR A 4 22.45 7.02 4.28
N ALA A 5 21.72 6.96 5.39
CA ALA A 5 20.29 7.31 5.42
C ALA A 5 20.13 8.78 4.97
N PRO A 6 19.09 9.12 4.20
CA PRO A 6 18.84 10.50 3.84
C PRO A 6 18.54 11.32 5.09
N ALA A 7 19.06 12.54 5.12
CA ALA A 7 18.87 13.50 6.21
C ALA A 7 17.37 13.75 6.47
N SER A 8 17.04 13.99 7.73
CA SER A 8 15.70 14.30 8.22
C SER A 8 15.00 15.35 7.36
N GLY A 9 13.92 14.97 6.67
CA GLY A 9 13.02 15.89 5.96
C GLY A 9 12.74 15.59 4.50
N THR A 10 13.57 14.83 3.79
CA THR A 10 13.32 14.48 2.39
C THR A 10 12.51 13.19 2.30
N LYS A 11 11.26 13.29 1.85
CA LYS A 11 10.45 12.11 1.50
C LYS A 11 11.20 11.30 0.44
N ALA A 12 11.22 9.97 0.58
CA ALA A 12 11.76 9.10 -0.45
C ALA A 12 11.07 9.36 -1.80
N PRO A 13 11.78 9.32 -2.96
CA PRO A 13 11.14 9.46 -4.27
C PRO A 13 10.04 8.39 -4.49
N LEU A 14 9.15 8.65 -5.46
CA LEU A 14 8.15 7.66 -5.90
C LEU A 14 8.81 6.31 -6.19
N ASP A 15 8.10 5.24 -5.87
CA ASP A 15 8.48 3.86 -6.18
C ASP A 15 9.80 3.35 -5.57
N ARG A 16 10.29 4.03 -4.53
CA ARG A 16 11.47 3.58 -3.77
C ARG A 16 11.09 2.69 -2.60
N VAL A 17 9.99 2.99 -1.95
CA VAL A 17 9.47 2.24 -0.81
C VAL A 17 7.98 2.00 -1.01
N TRP A 18 7.59 0.75 -1.05
CA TRP A 18 6.21 0.32 -0.97
C TRP A 18 5.92 -0.22 0.42
N ILE A 19 4.80 0.17 0.98
CA ILE A 19 4.34 -0.29 2.29
C ILE A 19 3.22 -1.29 2.07
N THR A 20 3.31 -2.45 2.71
CA THR A 20 2.25 -3.44 2.69
C THR A 20 1.86 -3.84 4.10
N ASP A 21 0.58 -4.07 4.29
CA ASP A 21 0.02 -4.51 5.56
C ASP A 21 -1.35 -5.16 5.32
N PHE A 22 -1.87 -5.83 6.34
CA PHE A 22 -3.20 -6.43 6.37
C PHE A 22 -4.15 -5.68 7.28
N THR A 23 -5.41 -5.67 6.89
CA THR A 23 -6.53 -5.45 7.81
C THR A 23 -7.60 -6.50 7.62
N TYR A 24 -8.51 -6.60 8.58
CA TYR A 24 -9.66 -7.48 8.50
C TYR A 24 -10.95 -6.67 8.63
N LEU A 25 -11.94 -7.06 7.86
CA LEU A 25 -13.22 -6.41 7.70
C LEU A 25 -14.33 -7.44 7.93
N ARG A 26 -15.29 -7.15 8.77
CA ARG A 26 -16.36 -8.09 9.11
C ARG A 26 -17.62 -7.80 8.33
N CYS A 27 -18.19 -8.83 7.69
CA CYS A 27 -19.55 -8.79 7.15
C CYS A 27 -20.41 -9.89 7.79
N ALA A 28 -21.69 -9.99 7.42
CA ALA A 28 -22.55 -11.05 7.98
C ALA A 28 -22.10 -12.47 7.62
N GLN A 29 -21.41 -12.64 6.48
CA GLN A 29 -20.84 -13.93 6.06
C GLN A 29 -19.48 -14.27 6.72
N GLY A 30 -18.94 -13.42 7.60
CA GLY A 30 -17.68 -13.66 8.29
C GLY A 30 -16.64 -12.57 8.01
N TRP A 31 -15.37 -12.96 8.03
CA TRP A 31 -14.24 -12.06 7.85
C TRP A 31 -13.78 -11.98 6.40
N VAL A 32 -13.35 -10.79 6.01
CA VAL A 32 -12.59 -10.52 4.79
C VAL A 32 -11.24 -9.95 5.20
N TYR A 33 -10.17 -10.54 4.72
CA TYR A 33 -8.81 -10.01 4.89
C TYR A 33 -8.45 -9.18 3.66
N LEU A 34 -7.95 -7.99 3.89
CA LEU A 34 -7.52 -7.05 2.86
C LEU A 34 -6.04 -6.80 3.02
N CYS A 35 -5.26 -7.14 2.00
CA CYS A 35 -3.87 -6.73 1.84
C CYS A 35 -3.81 -5.54 0.90
N ALA A 36 -3.04 -4.52 1.21
CA ALA A 36 -2.81 -3.39 0.31
C ALA A 36 -1.32 -3.09 0.18
N VAL A 37 -0.91 -2.69 -1.01
CA VAL A 37 0.43 -2.20 -1.35
C VAL A 37 0.31 -0.73 -1.71
N ARG A 38 1.05 0.14 -1.04
CA ARG A 38 1.00 1.58 -1.21
C ARG A 38 2.38 2.17 -1.40
N ASP A 39 2.48 3.17 -2.25
CA ASP A 39 3.68 3.99 -2.34
C ASP A 39 3.83 4.87 -1.08
N ALA A 40 4.98 4.81 -0.43
CA ALA A 40 5.24 5.56 0.80
C ALA A 40 5.29 7.08 0.57
N HIS A 41 5.65 7.51 -0.62
CA HIS A 41 5.78 8.92 -0.97
C HIS A 41 4.44 9.55 -1.35
N SER A 42 3.75 8.98 -2.35
CA SER A 42 2.47 9.50 -2.83
C SER A 42 1.26 9.05 -2.01
N ARG A 43 1.42 8.05 -1.15
CA ARG A 43 0.33 7.38 -0.41
C ARG A 43 -0.67 6.66 -1.30
N ARG A 44 -0.44 6.61 -2.61
CA ARG A 44 -1.31 5.91 -3.55
C ARG A 44 -1.38 4.43 -3.22
N VAL A 45 -2.57 3.88 -3.18
CA VAL A 45 -2.77 2.44 -3.19
C VAL A 45 -2.52 1.96 -4.60
N LEU A 46 -1.45 1.18 -4.78
CA LEU A 46 -1.01 0.66 -6.08
C LEU A 46 -1.65 -0.67 -6.41
N GLY A 47 -1.87 -1.47 -5.39
CA GLY A 47 -2.49 -2.78 -5.52
C GLY A 47 -3.09 -3.24 -4.21
N TYR A 48 -4.07 -4.11 -4.31
CA TYR A 48 -4.73 -4.72 -3.16
C TYR A 48 -5.31 -6.07 -3.54
N ALA A 49 -5.49 -6.92 -2.55
CA ALA A 49 -6.16 -8.20 -2.69
C ALA A 49 -7.01 -8.50 -1.46
N MET A 50 -8.13 -9.15 -1.66
CA MET A 50 -9.05 -9.54 -0.60
C MET A 50 -9.34 -11.03 -0.64
N GLY A 51 -9.53 -11.64 0.53
CA GLY A 51 -9.82 -13.06 0.64
C GLY A 51 -10.32 -13.45 2.03
N GLU A 52 -10.61 -14.74 2.19
CA GLU A 52 -11.17 -15.27 3.43
C GLU A 52 -10.09 -15.63 4.47
N GLN A 53 -8.82 -15.63 4.07
CA GLN A 53 -7.68 -15.95 4.91
C GLN A 53 -6.51 -15.02 4.65
N GLN A 54 -5.76 -14.70 5.70
CA GLN A 54 -4.52 -13.98 5.60
C GLN A 54 -3.42 -14.91 5.08
N SER A 55 -2.94 -14.68 3.86
CA SER A 55 -1.97 -15.56 3.21
C SER A 55 -0.90 -14.79 2.43
N THR A 56 0.24 -15.45 2.20
CA THR A 56 1.29 -14.95 1.30
C THR A 56 0.77 -14.74 -0.13
N ASP A 57 -0.18 -15.56 -0.57
CA ASP A 57 -0.76 -15.45 -1.92
C ASP A 57 -1.54 -14.15 -2.09
N LEU A 58 -2.26 -13.71 -1.04
CA LEU A 58 -2.89 -12.40 -1.05
C LEU A 58 -1.86 -11.27 -1.18
N VAL A 59 -0.72 -11.37 -0.51
CA VAL A 59 0.37 -10.38 -0.64
C VAL A 59 0.90 -10.34 -2.07
N ILE A 60 1.16 -11.51 -2.67
CA ILE A 60 1.67 -11.60 -4.04
C ILE A 60 0.65 -11.05 -5.04
N THR A 61 -0.64 -11.39 -4.89
CA THR A 61 -1.71 -10.83 -5.74
C THR A 61 -1.78 -9.31 -5.65
N ALA A 62 -1.66 -8.73 -4.45
CA ALA A 62 -1.62 -7.29 -4.27
C ALA A 62 -0.37 -6.67 -4.91
N LEU A 63 0.79 -7.34 -4.85
CA LEU A 63 2.04 -6.91 -5.49
C LEU A 63 1.96 -6.99 -7.02
N ASP A 64 1.34 -8.03 -7.60
CA ASP A 64 1.11 -8.15 -9.04
C ASP A 64 0.23 -7.01 -9.56
N MET A 65 -0.82 -6.67 -8.83
CA MET A 65 -1.65 -5.50 -9.14
C MET A 65 -0.84 -4.20 -9.05
N ALA A 66 -0.02 -4.03 -8.01
CA ALA A 66 0.83 -2.86 -7.86
C ALA A 66 1.85 -2.74 -9.00
N ALA A 67 2.49 -3.83 -9.37
CA ALA A 67 3.40 -3.89 -10.52
C ALA A 67 2.67 -3.53 -11.83
N THR A 68 1.49 -4.08 -12.06
CA THR A 68 0.65 -3.76 -13.23
C THR A 68 0.30 -2.27 -13.26
N THR A 69 -0.07 -1.68 -12.14
CA THR A 69 -0.39 -0.25 -12.01
C THR A 69 0.80 0.65 -12.38
N ARG A 70 2.03 0.17 -12.19
CA ARG A 70 3.28 0.88 -12.53
C ARG A 70 3.86 0.51 -13.89
N GLY A 71 3.23 -0.38 -14.66
CA GLY A 71 3.78 -0.89 -15.92
C GLY A 71 5.00 -1.80 -15.73
N GLY A 72 5.15 -2.39 -14.55
CA GLY A 72 6.21 -3.26 -14.11
C GLY A 72 6.65 -2.97 -12.69
N CYS A 73 7.32 -3.91 -12.04
CA CYS A 73 7.85 -3.68 -10.70
C CYS A 73 9.12 -2.80 -10.76
N PRO A 74 9.17 -1.66 -10.07
CA PRO A 74 10.35 -0.79 -10.09
C PRO A 74 11.59 -1.50 -9.57
N THR A 75 12.69 -1.45 -10.33
CA THR A 75 13.94 -2.08 -9.93
C THR A 75 14.48 -1.48 -8.63
N GLY A 76 14.77 -2.33 -7.66
CA GLY A 76 15.31 -1.93 -6.36
C GLY A 76 14.27 -1.39 -5.38
N VAL A 77 12.97 -1.52 -5.68
CA VAL A 77 11.91 -1.16 -4.74
C VAL A 77 12.06 -1.93 -3.43
N VAL A 78 11.86 -1.24 -2.33
CA VAL A 78 11.86 -1.84 -0.99
C VAL A 78 10.43 -2.03 -0.55
N LEU A 79 10.02 -3.29 -0.38
CA LEU A 79 8.74 -3.63 0.23
C LEU A 79 8.90 -3.61 1.75
N HIS A 80 8.32 -2.63 2.40
CA HIS A 80 8.27 -2.57 3.85
C HIS A 80 7.00 -3.26 4.37
N ALA A 81 7.18 -4.22 5.28
CA ALA A 81 6.12 -4.98 5.91
C ALA A 81 6.40 -5.19 7.39
N ASP A 82 5.39 -5.55 8.16
CA ASP A 82 5.56 -6.02 9.51
C ASP A 82 6.23 -7.43 9.54
N ARG A 83 6.43 -7.99 10.75
CA ARG A 83 7.02 -9.33 10.94
C ARG A 83 6.00 -10.46 10.89
N GLY A 84 4.84 -10.24 10.29
CA GLY A 84 3.84 -11.31 10.12
C GLY A 84 4.40 -12.48 9.32
N THR A 85 3.95 -13.69 9.63
CA THR A 85 4.44 -14.92 9.00
C THR A 85 4.29 -14.93 7.48
N GLN A 86 3.25 -14.30 6.95
CA GLN A 86 3.00 -14.14 5.51
C GLN A 86 4.06 -13.29 4.82
N PHE A 87 4.67 -12.33 5.53
CA PHE A 87 5.72 -11.47 4.98
C PHE A 87 7.12 -12.07 5.13
N THR A 88 7.31 -13.03 6.04
CA THR A 88 8.59 -13.74 6.25
C THR A 88 8.72 -14.99 5.38
N SER A 89 7.75 -15.28 4.53
CA SER A 89 7.71 -16.50 3.73
C SER A 89 8.79 -16.53 2.66
N GLN A 90 9.34 -17.73 2.40
CA GLN A 90 10.29 -17.94 1.31
C GLN A 90 9.68 -17.62 -0.07
N LYS A 91 8.36 -17.83 -0.23
CA LYS A 91 7.63 -17.53 -1.45
C LYS A 91 7.66 -16.03 -1.77
N LEU A 92 7.39 -15.18 -0.78
CA LEU A 92 7.49 -13.73 -0.96
C LEU A 92 8.93 -13.28 -1.23
N ALA A 93 9.90 -13.85 -0.51
CA ALA A 93 11.31 -13.54 -0.74
C ALA A 93 11.77 -13.93 -2.14
N ALA A 94 11.29 -15.06 -2.68
CA ALA A 94 11.57 -15.49 -4.05
C ALA A 94 10.92 -14.55 -5.08
N TYR A 95 9.66 -14.17 -4.86
CA TYR A 95 8.95 -13.20 -5.69
C TYR A 95 9.71 -11.86 -5.76
N MET A 96 10.06 -11.30 -4.62
CA MET A 96 10.75 -10.00 -4.56
C MET A 96 12.13 -10.05 -5.23
N ARG A 97 12.86 -11.16 -5.11
CA ARG A 97 14.13 -11.35 -5.85
C ARG A 97 13.90 -11.38 -7.36
N ALA A 98 12.88 -12.10 -7.83
CA ALA A 98 12.54 -12.20 -9.25
C ALA A 98 12.26 -10.84 -9.88
N VAL A 99 11.55 -9.96 -9.14
CA VAL A 99 11.26 -8.59 -9.60
C VAL A 99 12.37 -7.58 -9.25
N LYS A 100 13.54 -8.04 -8.79
CA LYS A 100 14.69 -7.19 -8.40
C LYS A 100 14.36 -6.19 -7.28
N GLY A 101 13.39 -6.51 -6.43
CA GLY A 101 13.04 -5.78 -5.23
C GLY A 101 13.65 -6.41 -3.96
N ARG A 102 13.37 -5.81 -2.81
CA ARG A 102 13.82 -6.29 -1.50
C ARG A 102 12.69 -6.18 -0.48
N VAL A 103 12.64 -7.13 0.47
CA VAL A 103 11.76 -7.02 1.64
C VAL A 103 12.55 -6.37 2.78
N SER A 104 11.96 -5.38 3.43
CA SER A 104 12.44 -4.78 4.67
C SER A 104 11.44 -5.08 5.78
N MET A 105 11.90 -5.78 6.81
CA MET A 105 11.08 -6.06 8.01
C MET A 105 11.60 -5.20 9.15
N GLY A 106 10.75 -4.36 9.71
CA GLY A 106 11.08 -3.35 10.69
C GLY A 106 12.09 -3.73 11.77
N GLN A 107 13.35 -3.41 11.54
CA GLN A 107 14.42 -3.33 12.54
C GLN A 107 15.17 -1.98 12.51
N ALA A 108 14.83 -1.08 11.59
CA ALA A 108 15.33 0.28 11.69
C ALA A 108 14.24 1.18 12.29
N PRO A 109 14.59 2.19 13.06
CA PRO A 109 13.62 3.05 13.73
C PRO A 109 13.01 4.04 12.73
N VAL A 110 12.30 3.54 11.73
CA VAL A 110 11.44 4.37 10.92
C VAL A 110 10.04 4.18 11.46
N CYS A 111 9.79 4.82 12.58
CA CYS A 111 8.50 4.91 13.27
C CYS A 111 7.36 5.40 12.37
N TRP A 112 7.70 5.87 11.17
CA TRP A 112 6.78 6.45 10.18
C TRP A 112 6.00 5.39 9.38
N ASP A 113 6.59 4.19 9.19
CA ASP A 113 6.02 3.21 8.26
C ASP A 113 4.81 2.49 8.85
N ASN A 114 4.87 2.10 10.14
CA ASN A 114 3.70 1.54 10.83
C ASN A 114 2.58 2.56 11.00
N ALA A 115 2.93 3.81 11.40
CA ALA A 115 1.95 4.88 11.52
C ALA A 115 1.26 5.20 10.18
N MET A 116 1.95 5.05 9.05
CA MET A 116 1.35 5.24 7.73
C MET A 116 0.38 4.11 7.37
N ALA A 117 0.71 2.85 7.69
CA ALA A 117 -0.18 1.72 7.49
C ALA A 117 -1.42 1.84 8.38
N GLU A 118 -1.24 2.07 9.68
CA GLU A 118 -2.30 2.29 10.64
C GLU A 118 -3.23 3.44 10.25
N SER A 119 -2.66 4.57 9.81
CA SER A 119 -3.40 5.74 9.32
C SER A 119 -4.29 5.42 8.13
N PHE A 120 -3.84 4.56 7.19
CA PHE A 120 -4.65 4.16 6.05
C PHE A 120 -5.84 3.29 6.47
N TRP A 121 -5.58 2.30 7.32
CA TRP A 121 -6.66 1.42 7.82
C TRP A 121 -7.66 2.17 8.67
N ALA A 122 -7.20 3.09 9.53
CA ALA A 122 -8.08 3.97 10.28
C ALA A 122 -8.96 4.81 9.35
N THR A 123 -8.38 5.38 8.29
CA THR A 123 -9.11 6.15 7.28
C THR A 123 -10.18 5.30 6.58
N LEU A 124 -9.81 4.14 6.05
CA LEU A 124 -10.76 3.21 5.42
C LEU A 124 -11.92 2.87 6.37
N LYS A 125 -11.59 2.51 7.62
CA LYS A 125 -12.58 2.06 8.60
C LYS A 125 -13.51 3.19 9.05
N THR A 126 -12.97 4.35 9.37
CA THR A 126 -13.76 5.47 9.93
C THR A 126 -14.49 6.27 8.88
N GLU A 127 -13.89 6.51 7.71
CA GLU A 127 -14.52 7.31 6.65
C GLU A 127 -15.50 6.51 5.79
N TYR A 128 -15.31 5.20 5.70
CA TYR A 128 -16.10 4.36 4.80
C TYR A 128 -16.75 3.15 5.49
N TYR A 129 -15.93 2.25 6.06
CA TYR A 129 -16.40 0.91 6.40
C TYR A 129 -17.40 0.89 7.55
N TYR A 130 -17.11 1.56 8.66
CA TYR A 130 -17.98 1.61 9.83
C TYR A 130 -19.27 2.43 9.65
N ARG A 131 -19.39 3.14 8.55
CA ARG A 131 -20.59 3.90 8.19
C ARG A 131 -21.59 3.09 7.36
N ARG A 132 -21.32 1.81 7.12
CA ARG A 132 -22.11 0.92 6.27
C ARG A 132 -22.26 -0.45 6.92
N THR A 133 -23.30 -1.16 6.51
CA THR A 133 -23.51 -2.56 6.87
C THR A 133 -23.28 -3.41 5.63
N PHE A 134 -22.45 -4.41 5.75
CA PHE A 134 -22.14 -5.36 4.67
C PHE A 134 -22.71 -6.73 5.03
N THR A 135 -23.57 -7.26 4.16
CA THR A 135 -24.18 -8.57 4.34
C THR A 135 -23.29 -9.66 3.73
N THR A 136 -22.75 -9.41 2.53
CA THR A 136 -21.95 -10.40 1.79
C THR A 136 -20.50 -9.96 1.63
N ARG A 137 -19.60 -10.93 1.40
CA ARG A 137 -18.21 -10.66 1.07
C ARG A 137 -18.06 -9.88 -0.25
N ASP A 138 -18.92 -10.18 -1.25
CA ASP A 138 -18.91 -9.49 -2.53
C ASP A 138 -19.22 -7.99 -2.39
N GLN A 139 -20.13 -7.64 -1.48
CA GLN A 139 -20.38 -6.23 -1.15
C GLN A 139 -19.14 -5.56 -0.55
N VAL A 140 -18.39 -6.27 0.29
CA VAL A 140 -17.11 -5.76 0.83
C VAL A 140 -16.09 -5.59 -0.30
N TYR A 141 -15.92 -6.61 -1.14
CA TYR A 141 -14.97 -6.57 -2.25
C TYR A 141 -15.23 -5.40 -3.19
N THR A 142 -16.46 -5.30 -3.69
CA THR A 142 -16.84 -4.21 -4.60
C THR A 142 -16.77 -2.85 -3.93
N GLY A 143 -17.29 -2.72 -2.73
CA GLY A 143 -17.36 -1.45 -2.04
C GLY A 143 -15.99 -0.91 -1.64
N VAL A 144 -15.11 -1.76 -1.14
CA VAL A 144 -13.73 -1.38 -0.78
C VAL A 144 -12.90 -1.04 -2.01
N ALA A 145 -13.02 -1.84 -3.09
CA ALA A 145 -12.37 -1.56 -4.35
C ALA A 145 -12.77 -0.19 -4.91
N THR A 146 -14.06 0.09 -4.98
CA THR A 146 -14.59 1.40 -5.42
C THR A 146 -14.09 2.53 -4.52
N TRP A 147 -14.09 2.34 -3.20
CA TRP A 147 -13.59 3.36 -2.29
C TRP A 147 -12.09 3.64 -2.49
N ILE A 148 -11.28 2.61 -2.70
CA ILE A 148 -9.85 2.78 -2.97
C ILE A 148 -9.62 3.52 -4.28
N GLU A 149 -10.23 3.03 -5.37
CA GLU A 149 -9.93 3.53 -6.72
C GLU A 149 -10.53 4.91 -6.99
N ASP A 150 -11.81 5.09 -6.66
CA ASP A 150 -12.52 6.31 -7.04
C ASP A 150 -12.43 7.42 -6.01
N PHE A 151 -12.37 7.08 -4.73
CA PHE A 151 -12.32 8.08 -3.67
C PHE A 151 -10.92 8.28 -3.12
N TYR A 152 -10.30 7.24 -2.54
CA TYR A 152 -9.02 7.39 -1.86
C TYR A 152 -7.90 7.85 -2.80
N ASN A 153 -7.73 7.17 -3.92
CA ASN A 153 -6.66 7.47 -4.87
C ASN A 153 -6.91 8.75 -5.68
N ARG A 154 -8.17 9.05 -6.04
CA ARG A 154 -8.49 10.13 -6.99
C ARG A 154 -9.03 11.41 -6.35
N ARG A 155 -9.73 11.33 -5.21
CA ARG A 155 -10.45 12.48 -4.64
C ARG A 155 -10.04 12.83 -3.22
N ARG A 156 -9.61 11.83 -2.42
CA ARG A 156 -9.27 12.09 -1.03
C ARG A 156 -8.00 12.93 -0.94
N ILE A 157 -8.15 14.15 -0.45
CA ILE A 157 -7.02 15.06 -0.25
C ILE A 157 -6.22 14.69 1.01
N HIS A 158 -4.91 14.91 0.94
CA HIS A 158 -3.97 14.69 2.03
C HIS A 158 -3.16 15.95 2.31
N THR A 159 -3.17 16.45 3.53
CA THR A 159 -2.36 17.62 3.93
C THR A 159 -0.88 17.42 3.65
N SER A 160 -0.36 16.22 3.91
CA SER A 160 1.04 15.86 3.62
C SER A 160 1.40 15.82 2.13
N LEU A 161 0.41 15.85 1.24
CA LEU A 161 0.55 15.95 -0.22
C LEU A 161 0.20 17.36 -0.74
N GLY A 162 0.20 18.36 0.14
CA GLY A 162 -0.17 19.73 -0.22
C GLY A 162 -1.64 19.88 -0.62
N GLY A 163 -2.54 19.15 0.05
CA GLY A 163 -3.97 19.20 -0.22
C GLY A 163 -4.41 18.52 -1.53
N ARG A 164 -3.60 17.59 -2.02
CA ARG A 164 -3.89 16.82 -3.25
C ARG A 164 -4.28 15.39 -2.92
N SER A 165 -5.00 14.75 -3.84
CA SER A 165 -5.16 13.31 -3.85
C SER A 165 -3.86 12.60 -4.26
N PRO A 166 -3.69 11.31 -3.94
CA PRO A 166 -2.50 10.56 -4.35
C PRO A 166 -2.20 10.63 -5.85
N ILE A 167 -3.21 10.45 -6.71
CA ILE A 167 -3.02 10.51 -8.17
C ILE A 167 -2.69 11.93 -8.63
N GLU A 168 -3.41 12.95 -8.16
CA GLU A 168 -3.10 14.34 -8.49
C GLU A 168 -1.68 14.73 -8.08
N TYR A 169 -1.22 14.23 -6.93
CA TYR A 169 0.14 14.45 -6.47
C TYR A 169 1.16 13.83 -7.41
N GLU A 170 0.96 12.58 -7.86
CA GLU A 170 1.86 11.93 -8.81
C GLU A 170 1.91 12.64 -10.16
N LEU A 171 0.75 13.05 -10.69
CA LEU A 171 0.67 13.82 -11.94
C LEU A 171 1.40 15.14 -11.84
N HIS A 172 1.28 15.84 -10.73
CA HIS A 172 2.00 17.09 -10.48
C HIS A 172 3.52 16.87 -10.42
N GLN A 173 3.98 15.80 -9.76
CA GLN A 173 5.41 15.47 -9.73
C GLN A 173 5.97 15.14 -11.12
N ALA A 174 5.23 14.36 -11.91
CA ALA A 174 5.64 14.03 -13.28
C ALA A 174 5.78 15.28 -14.17
N ALA A 175 4.84 16.22 -14.07
CA ALA A 175 4.90 17.48 -14.83
C ALA A 175 6.14 18.32 -14.47
N TRP A 176 6.54 18.36 -13.18
CA TRP A 176 7.74 19.07 -12.74
C TRP A 176 9.03 18.42 -13.28
N THR A 177 9.09 17.10 -13.31
CA THR A 177 10.28 16.38 -13.80
C THR A 177 10.47 16.54 -15.30
N THR A 178 9.39 16.76 -16.07
CA THR A 178 9.45 16.99 -17.53
C THR A 178 9.80 18.44 -17.89
N ALA A 179 9.61 19.37 -16.97
CA ALA A 179 9.85 20.80 -17.18
C ALA A 179 11.26 21.29 -16.71
N ALA A 180 12.02 20.43 -16.06
CA ALA A 180 13.37 20.69 -15.55
C ALA A 180 14.44 20.06 -16.43
#